data_ec32b69a183cd08bde9577699770a0a5
#
_entry.id   ec32b69a183cd08bde9577699770a0a5
#
_cell.length_a   1.000
_cell.length_b   1.000
_cell.length_c   1.000
_cell.angle_alpha   90.00
_cell.angle_beta   90.00
_cell.angle_gamma   90.00
#
_symmetry.space_group_name_H-M   'P 1'
#
loop_
_entity.id
_entity.type
_entity.pdbx_description
1 polymer ?
#
loop_
_entity_poly.entity_id
_entity_poly.type
_entity_poly.pdbx_seq_one_letter_code
_entity_poly.pdbx_strand_id
1 'polypeptide(L)'
;MRKYILFIIATVLGAVTLRAQSVSDLIISEVMVENENSVTDEYGNRGPWVEMYNTSTGTVNFAGCYFSDDRANLTKSPIVKGDNRTKIGPRQVGILYASGNSALGTFHLNFRLREGSTLYFVSNDGKTIIDSLVIPVGITPGMSISKLSNDPRQLIFDNGSEKVPSPMSINGKGEQKSRAEILKETDPHGFTLSIVSVTVVFCALLILLTIYTFTGKLFSGQIKFKKPAKKVSAPKGDAGSEAEIAAAIAMALDAEMGGEAEAAIAMAMHLYLSEAIHDSEPFVITIRKNPASAWNDRTSNFRKTVR
;
A
#
# COMPACT_ATOMS: atom_id res chain seq x y z
N MET A 1 26.72 19.90 -0.05
CA MET A 1 25.33 19.98 -0.53
C MET A 1 24.78 18.60 -0.92
N ARG A 2 25.39 17.86 -1.84
CA ARG A 2 24.89 16.51 -2.27
C ARG A 2 24.66 15.52 -1.11
N LYS A 3 25.52 15.51 -0.10
CA LYS A 3 25.36 14.66 1.10
C LYS A 3 24.14 15.05 1.94
N TYR A 4 23.86 16.35 2.06
CA TYR A 4 22.69 16.84 2.82
C TYR A 4 21.38 16.61 2.08
N ILE A 5 21.37 16.70 0.74
CA ILE A 5 20.20 16.38 -0.08
C ILE A 5 19.86 14.90 0.02
N LEU A 6 20.86 14.01 -0.07
CA LEU A 6 20.67 12.58 0.12
C LEU A 6 20.19 12.25 1.53
N PHE A 7 20.68 12.94 2.53
CA PHE A 7 20.25 12.77 3.91
C PHE A 7 18.80 13.24 4.12
N ILE A 8 18.41 14.36 3.53
CA ILE A 8 17.02 14.87 3.57
C ILE A 8 16.08 13.91 2.83
N ILE A 9 16.47 13.41 1.66
CA ILE A 9 15.68 12.43 0.91
C ILE A 9 15.56 11.11 1.73
N ALA A 10 16.62 10.64 2.33
CA ALA A 10 16.61 9.45 3.18
C ALA A 10 15.76 9.63 4.45
N THR A 11 15.78 10.82 5.07
CA THR A 11 14.91 11.12 6.22
C THR A 11 13.45 11.27 5.85
N VAL A 12 13.14 11.87 4.69
CA VAL A 12 11.75 11.96 4.18
C VAL A 12 11.21 10.59 3.78
N LEU A 13 12.01 9.75 3.12
CA LEU A 13 11.63 8.37 2.83
C LEU A 13 11.54 7.49 4.08
N GLY A 14 12.38 7.71 5.09
CA GLY A 14 12.36 6.98 6.37
C GLY A 14 11.22 7.41 7.31
N ALA A 15 10.62 8.58 7.10
CA ALA A 15 9.49 9.06 7.88
C ALA A 15 8.15 8.40 7.50
N VAL A 16 8.08 7.69 6.38
CA VAL A 16 6.96 6.81 6.06
C VAL A 16 7.11 5.56 6.93
N THR A 17 6.74 5.68 8.20
CA THR A 17 6.62 4.51 9.09
C THR A 17 5.51 3.64 8.53
N LEU A 18 5.90 2.58 7.84
CA LEU A 18 5.00 1.47 7.52
C LEU A 18 4.53 0.88 8.86
N ARG A 19 3.39 1.33 9.35
CA ARG A 19 2.73 0.64 10.45
C ARG A 19 2.32 -0.72 9.91
N ALA A 20 2.96 -1.76 10.40
CA ALA A 20 2.48 -3.11 10.21
C ALA A 20 1.06 -3.17 10.78
N GLN A 21 0.11 -3.66 9.98
CA GLN A 21 -1.27 -3.84 10.40
C GLN A 21 -1.28 -4.79 11.58
N SER A 22 -1.88 -4.35 12.68
CA SER A 22 -1.96 -5.10 13.91
C SER A 22 -3.39 -5.56 14.16
N VAL A 23 -3.55 -6.70 14.80
CA VAL A 23 -4.86 -7.15 15.28
C VAL A 23 -5.46 -6.14 16.28
N SER A 24 -4.63 -5.32 16.92
CA SER A 24 -5.06 -4.23 17.79
C SER A 24 -5.82 -3.10 17.08
N ASP A 25 -5.83 -3.08 15.75
CA ASP A 25 -6.62 -2.14 14.96
C ASP A 25 -8.09 -2.62 14.78
N LEU A 26 -8.41 -3.83 15.23
CA LEU A 26 -9.77 -4.35 15.25
C LEU A 26 -10.44 -4.04 16.62
N ILE A 27 -11.67 -3.60 16.52
CA ILE A 27 -12.50 -3.31 17.69
C ILE A 27 -13.86 -3.99 17.56
N ILE A 28 -14.50 -4.25 18.68
CA ILE A 28 -15.90 -4.65 18.74
C ILE A 28 -16.76 -3.43 18.44
N SER A 29 -17.41 -3.40 17.28
CA SER A 29 -18.22 -2.25 16.85
C SER A 29 -19.65 -2.32 17.34
N GLU A 30 -20.27 -3.50 17.26
CA GLU A 30 -21.66 -3.69 17.59
C GLU A 30 -21.90 -5.12 18.11
N VAL A 31 -22.84 -5.24 19.05
CA VAL A 31 -23.25 -6.52 19.64
C VAL A 31 -24.75 -6.56 19.74
N MET A 32 -25.36 -7.69 19.35
CA MET A 32 -26.78 -7.94 19.50
C MET A 32 -27.00 -9.21 20.30
N VAL A 33 -27.74 -9.12 21.40
CA VAL A 33 -28.03 -10.26 22.29
C VAL A 33 -29.28 -11.00 21.84
N GLU A 34 -30.36 -10.27 21.56
CA GLU A 34 -31.63 -10.81 21.09
C GLU A 34 -31.89 -10.38 19.66
N ASN A 35 -31.72 -11.31 18.71
CA ASN A 35 -31.87 -11.06 17.29
C ASN A 35 -33.23 -11.53 16.79
N GLU A 36 -34.18 -10.62 16.71
CA GLU A 36 -35.52 -10.92 16.17
C GLU A 36 -35.59 -10.71 14.65
N ASN A 37 -35.04 -9.60 14.14
CA ASN A 37 -35.26 -9.13 12.80
C ASN A 37 -33.97 -8.70 12.04
N SER A 38 -32.79 -9.03 12.59
CA SER A 38 -31.50 -8.69 11.98
C SER A 38 -30.95 -9.84 11.12
N VAL A 39 -29.64 -9.91 10.95
CA VAL A 39 -28.96 -10.91 10.11
C VAL A 39 -29.19 -12.36 10.57
N THR A 40 -29.20 -13.25 9.61
CA THR A 40 -29.16 -14.69 9.83
C THR A 40 -27.76 -15.22 9.60
N ASP A 41 -27.44 -16.34 10.27
CA ASP A 41 -26.23 -17.09 9.99
C ASP A 41 -26.30 -17.83 8.62
N GLU A 42 -25.23 -18.54 8.27
CA GLU A 42 -25.10 -19.32 7.02
C GLU A 42 -26.17 -20.44 6.91
N TYR A 43 -26.82 -20.79 8.02
CA TYR A 43 -27.87 -21.81 8.10
C TYR A 43 -29.29 -21.25 8.19
N GLY A 44 -29.41 -19.92 8.13
CA GLY A 44 -30.70 -19.24 8.24
C GLY A 44 -31.21 -19.03 9.68
N ASN A 45 -30.38 -19.36 10.71
CA ASN A 45 -30.77 -19.15 12.09
C ASN A 45 -30.52 -17.69 12.52
N ARG A 46 -31.42 -17.17 13.32
CA ARG A 46 -31.26 -15.87 14.00
C ARG A 46 -30.74 -16.11 15.40
N GLY A 47 -29.56 -15.61 15.68
CA GLY A 47 -28.91 -15.73 16.97
C GLY A 47 -28.16 -14.46 17.34
N PRO A 48 -27.63 -14.40 18.56
CA PRO A 48 -26.76 -13.30 18.97
C PRO A 48 -25.56 -13.18 18.02
N TRP A 49 -25.15 -11.94 17.75
CA TRP A 49 -23.99 -11.70 16.88
C TRP A 49 -23.12 -10.56 17.41
N VAL A 50 -21.89 -10.56 16.95
CA VAL A 50 -20.85 -9.58 17.26
C VAL A 50 -20.31 -9.05 15.94
N GLU A 51 -20.23 -7.75 15.80
CA GLU A 51 -19.58 -7.10 14.68
C GLU A 51 -18.22 -6.54 15.10
N MET A 52 -17.22 -6.79 14.25
CA MET A 52 -15.88 -6.27 14.37
C MET A 52 -15.65 -5.20 13.31
N TYR A 53 -15.01 -4.11 13.68
CA TYR A 53 -14.64 -3.04 12.76
C TYR A 53 -13.12 -2.88 12.68
N ASN A 54 -12.59 -2.78 11.47
CA ASN A 54 -11.19 -2.50 11.21
C ASN A 54 -10.96 -0.98 11.13
N THR A 55 -10.28 -0.43 12.13
CA THR A 55 -9.98 1.02 12.20
C THR A 55 -8.80 1.42 11.33
N SER A 56 -8.03 0.45 10.80
CA SER A 56 -6.84 0.72 10.01
C SER A 56 -7.14 0.99 8.53
N THR A 57 -6.13 1.44 7.81
CA THR A 57 -6.16 1.63 6.35
C THR A 57 -5.69 0.40 5.57
N GLY A 58 -5.37 -0.69 6.26
CA GLY A 58 -4.95 -1.96 5.68
C GLY A 58 -5.84 -3.12 6.09
N THR A 59 -5.67 -4.27 5.45
CA THR A 59 -6.40 -5.49 5.79
C THR A 59 -5.81 -6.13 7.04
N VAL A 60 -6.64 -6.43 8.03
CA VAL A 60 -6.24 -7.08 9.27
C VAL A 60 -6.81 -8.51 9.32
N ASN A 61 -5.98 -9.45 9.73
CA ASN A 61 -6.37 -10.85 9.91
C ASN A 61 -6.42 -11.18 11.40
N PHE A 62 -7.59 -11.62 11.88
CA PHE A 62 -7.80 -12.01 13.27
C PHE A 62 -7.81 -13.53 13.50
N ALA A 63 -7.36 -14.32 12.53
CA ALA A 63 -7.19 -15.75 12.67
C ALA A 63 -6.25 -16.10 13.83
N GLY A 64 -6.70 -17.01 14.70
CA GLY A 64 -5.94 -17.41 15.89
C GLY A 64 -6.12 -16.50 17.09
N CYS A 65 -6.93 -15.43 16.99
CA CYS A 65 -7.40 -14.68 18.14
C CYS A 65 -8.52 -15.41 18.88
N TYR A 66 -8.92 -14.88 20.02
CA TYR A 66 -9.94 -15.51 20.85
C TYR A 66 -11.05 -14.52 21.21
N PHE A 67 -12.22 -15.05 21.42
CA PHE A 67 -13.34 -14.35 22.06
C PHE A 67 -13.70 -15.03 23.36
N SER A 68 -14.10 -14.26 24.36
CA SER A 68 -14.56 -14.78 25.64
C SER A 68 -15.60 -13.87 26.27
N ASP A 69 -16.52 -14.48 26.99
CA ASP A 69 -17.47 -13.84 27.91
C ASP A 69 -17.02 -13.99 29.37
N ASP A 70 -15.85 -14.61 29.60
CA ASP A 70 -15.29 -14.89 30.91
C ASP A 70 -13.85 -14.38 31.01
N ARG A 71 -13.61 -13.44 31.93
CA ARG A 71 -12.27 -12.89 32.18
C ARG A 71 -11.29 -13.91 32.74
N ALA A 72 -11.77 -14.96 33.40
CA ALA A 72 -10.90 -16.02 33.93
C ALA A 72 -10.43 -16.98 32.83
N ASN A 73 -11.17 -17.07 31.71
CA ASN A 73 -10.85 -17.92 30.59
C ASN A 73 -10.87 -17.13 29.28
N LEU A 74 -9.81 -16.38 29.01
CA LEU A 74 -9.70 -15.53 27.82
C LEU A 74 -9.59 -16.30 26.50
N THR A 75 -9.25 -17.58 26.53
CA THR A 75 -9.09 -18.44 25.35
C THR A 75 -10.29 -19.31 25.05
N LYS A 76 -11.47 -18.94 25.59
CA LYS A 76 -12.70 -19.74 25.54
C LYS A 76 -13.13 -20.11 24.13
N SER A 77 -13.13 -19.18 23.19
CA SER A 77 -13.57 -19.39 21.80
C SER A 77 -12.47 -18.99 20.83
N PRO A 78 -11.63 -19.94 20.35
CA PRO A 78 -10.59 -19.67 19.38
C PRO A 78 -11.17 -19.46 17.97
N ILE A 79 -10.62 -18.50 17.24
CA ILE A 79 -10.86 -18.33 15.81
C ILE A 79 -9.88 -19.19 15.02
N VAL A 80 -10.39 -20.07 14.19
CA VAL A 80 -9.59 -21.06 13.45
C VAL A 80 -8.63 -20.38 12.48
N LYS A 81 -7.39 -20.86 12.44
CA LYS A 81 -6.37 -20.39 11.49
C LYS A 81 -6.61 -21.04 10.11
N GLY A 82 -6.34 -20.26 9.05
CA GLY A 82 -6.37 -20.78 7.67
C GLY A 82 -7.63 -20.42 6.87
N ASP A 83 -8.65 -19.84 7.49
CA ASP A 83 -9.80 -19.29 6.76
C ASP A 83 -9.48 -17.88 6.25
N ASN A 84 -9.58 -17.67 4.93
CA ASN A 84 -9.36 -16.36 4.33
C ASN A 84 -10.43 -15.33 4.70
N ARG A 85 -11.59 -15.76 5.14
CA ARG A 85 -12.69 -14.89 5.56
C ARG A 85 -12.41 -14.18 6.88
N THR A 86 -11.40 -14.59 7.64
CA THR A 86 -10.94 -13.91 8.87
C THR A 86 -10.18 -12.62 8.60
N LYS A 87 -10.05 -12.22 7.34
CA LYS A 87 -9.43 -10.97 6.92
C LYS A 87 -10.49 -9.89 6.76
N ILE A 88 -10.41 -8.85 7.56
CA ILE A 88 -11.28 -7.68 7.44
C ILE A 88 -10.51 -6.58 6.69
N GLY A 89 -11.07 -6.13 5.57
CA GLY A 89 -10.49 -5.06 4.76
C GLY A 89 -10.42 -3.72 5.50
N PRO A 90 -9.72 -2.72 4.93
CA PRO A 90 -9.57 -1.41 5.53
C PRO A 90 -10.93 -0.73 5.70
N ARG A 91 -11.21 -0.25 6.92
CA ARG A 91 -12.47 0.43 7.23
C ARG A 91 -13.72 -0.42 6.94
N GLN A 92 -13.59 -1.73 7.00
CA GLN A 92 -14.68 -2.69 6.83
C GLN A 92 -15.07 -3.35 8.15
N VAL A 93 -16.20 -4.01 8.13
CA VAL A 93 -16.77 -4.76 9.24
C VAL A 93 -16.83 -6.25 8.91
N GLY A 94 -16.87 -7.07 9.95
CA GLY A 94 -17.06 -8.51 9.86
C GLY A 94 -17.94 -9.00 11.00
N ILE A 95 -18.81 -9.96 10.75
CA ILE A 95 -19.75 -10.50 11.73
C ILE A 95 -19.32 -11.88 12.20
N LEU A 96 -19.48 -12.12 13.52
CA LEU A 96 -19.38 -13.42 14.16
C LEU A 96 -20.70 -13.72 14.87
N TYR A 97 -21.10 -14.97 14.90
CA TYR A 97 -22.34 -15.42 15.53
C TYR A 97 -22.04 -16.08 16.89
N ALA A 98 -22.60 -15.56 17.95
CA ALA A 98 -22.46 -16.13 19.28
C ALA A 98 -23.52 -17.25 19.50
N SER A 99 -23.47 -18.25 18.64
CA SER A 99 -24.47 -19.36 18.59
C SER A 99 -24.37 -20.35 19.77
N GLY A 100 -23.21 -20.36 20.45
CA GLY A 100 -22.91 -21.38 21.49
C GLY A 100 -22.41 -22.70 20.90
N ASN A 101 -22.21 -22.79 19.60
CA ASN A 101 -21.76 -24.01 18.91
C ASN A 101 -20.72 -23.70 17.83
N SER A 102 -19.46 -23.86 18.18
CA SER A 102 -18.34 -23.64 17.25
C SER A 102 -18.22 -24.70 16.15
N ALA A 103 -18.96 -25.82 16.23
CA ALA A 103 -18.97 -26.82 15.19
C ALA A 103 -19.69 -26.36 13.91
N LEU A 104 -20.48 -25.30 13.98
CA LEU A 104 -21.15 -24.68 12.83
C LEU A 104 -20.19 -23.94 11.90
N GLY A 105 -19.01 -23.55 12.35
CA GLY A 105 -18.00 -22.92 11.49
C GLY A 105 -17.09 -21.91 12.19
N THR A 106 -16.15 -21.36 11.44
CA THR A 106 -15.11 -20.43 11.93
C THR A 106 -15.69 -19.18 12.60
N PHE A 107 -16.85 -18.71 12.13
CA PHE A 107 -17.51 -17.50 12.63
C PHE A 107 -18.53 -17.76 13.73
N HIS A 108 -18.61 -18.98 14.24
CA HIS A 108 -19.50 -19.35 15.35
C HIS A 108 -18.72 -19.49 16.65
N LEU A 109 -19.04 -18.61 17.61
CA LEU A 109 -18.45 -18.64 18.94
C LEU A 109 -19.07 -19.82 19.76
N ASN A 110 -18.27 -20.40 20.65
CA ASN A 110 -18.70 -21.53 21.49
C ASN A 110 -19.57 -21.12 22.72
N PHE A 111 -19.91 -19.84 22.82
CA PHE A 111 -20.79 -19.31 23.86
C PHE A 111 -21.87 -18.41 23.26
N ARG A 112 -22.91 -18.16 24.03
CA ARG A 112 -23.97 -17.19 23.68
C ARG A 112 -23.80 -15.94 24.50
N LEU A 113 -24.02 -14.80 23.87
CA LEU A 113 -24.03 -13.51 24.57
C LEU A 113 -25.19 -13.45 25.56
N ARG A 114 -24.96 -12.78 26.67
CA ARG A 114 -25.94 -12.56 27.73
C ARG A 114 -25.87 -11.13 28.19
N GLU A 115 -27.01 -10.57 28.57
CA GLU A 115 -27.06 -9.29 29.23
C GLU A 115 -26.28 -9.31 30.55
N GLY A 116 -25.69 -8.19 30.92
CA GLY A 116 -24.84 -8.05 32.11
C GLY A 116 -23.47 -8.70 32.02
N SER A 117 -23.14 -9.35 30.87
CA SER A 117 -21.79 -9.92 30.61
C SER A 117 -20.87 -8.93 29.94
N THR A 118 -19.59 -9.23 29.96
CA THR A 118 -18.57 -8.49 29.18
C THR A 118 -17.99 -9.38 28.11
N LEU A 119 -18.03 -8.94 26.86
CA LEU A 119 -17.37 -9.59 25.74
C LEU A 119 -15.93 -9.09 25.65
N TYR A 120 -14.99 -10.02 25.57
CA TYR A 120 -13.56 -9.75 25.40
C TYR A 120 -13.10 -10.24 24.03
N PHE A 121 -12.36 -9.39 23.32
CA PHE A 121 -11.59 -9.75 22.15
C PHE A 121 -10.11 -9.83 22.54
N VAL A 122 -9.49 -10.98 22.31
CA VAL A 122 -8.18 -11.32 22.86
C VAL A 122 -7.23 -11.67 21.73
N SER A 123 -6.00 -11.22 21.86
CA SER A 123 -4.93 -11.48 20.89
C SER A 123 -4.62 -12.97 20.77
N ASN A 124 -3.90 -13.32 19.71
CA ASN A 124 -3.41 -14.67 19.44
C ASN A 124 -2.44 -15.23 20.49
N ASP A 125 -1.95 -14.40 21.42
CA ASP A 125 -1.18 -14.81 22.59
C ASP A 125 -2.04 -15.42 23.72
N GLY A 126 -3.37 -15.28 23.62
CA GLY A 126 -4.32 -15.75 24.61
C GLY A 126 -4.31 -15.01 25.96
N LYS A 127 -3.59 -13.89 26.03
CA LYS A 127 -3.39 -13.12 27.29
C LYS A 127 -3.76 -11.66 27.16
N THR A 128 -3.43 -11.05 26.03
CA THR A 128 -3.64 -9.61 25.81
C THR A 128 -5.07 -9.36 25.33
N ILE A 129 -5.85 -8.65 26.15
CA ILE A 129 -7.17 -8.16 25.74
C ILE A 129 -6.95 -6.97 24.81
N ILE A 130 -7.41 -7.10 23.57
CA ILE A 130 -7.34 -6.05 22.55
C ILE A 130 -8.47 -5.06 22.77
N ASP A 131 -9.68 -5.59 22.94
CA ASP A 131 -10.87 -4.79 23.14
C ASP A 131 -11.89 -5.52 24.02
N SER A 132 -12.80 -4.76 24.65
CA SER A 132 -13.87 -5.33 25.43
C SER A 132 -15.12 -4.44 25.34
N LEU A 133 -16.29 -5.08 25.40
CA LEU A 133 -17.59 -4.40 25.42
C LEU A 133 -18.43 -4.94 26.58
N VAL A 134 -18.87 -4.04 27.44
CA VAL A 134 -19.82 -4.38 28.49
C VAL A 134 -21.25 -4.36 27.92
N ILE A 135 -21.94 -5.47 28.05
CA ILE A 135 -23.32 -5.62 27.60
C ILE A 135 -24.22 -5.22 28.78
N PRO A 136 -25.00 -4.14 28.73
CA PRO A 136 -25.86 -3.72 29.77
C PRO A 136 -27.01 -4.73 30.04
N VAL A 137 -27.70 -4.59 31.13
CA VAL A 137 -28.90 -5.33 31.43
C VAL A 137 -30.13 -4.51 31.03
N GLY A 138 -31.17 -5.16 30.51
CA GLY A 138 -32.42 -4.51 30.14
C GLY A 138 -32.38 -3.87 28.75
N ILE A 139 -31.67 -4.48 27.82
CA ILE A 139 -31.66 -4.07 26.41
C ILE A 139 -33.03 -4.29 25.80
N THR A 140 -33.54 -3.32 25.07
CA THR A 140 -34.82 -3.46 24.38
C THR A 140 -34.72 -4.62 23.33
N PRO A 141 -35.66 -5.58 23.30
CA PRO A 141 -35.65 -6.64 22.31
C PRO A 141 -35.53 -6.10 20.89
N GLY A 142 -34.64 -6.71 20.07
CA GLY A 142 -34.40 -6.25 18.69
C GLY A 142 -33.44 -5.07 18.54
N MET A 143 -32.93 -4.53 19.64
CA MET A 143 -31.90 -3.50 19.63
C MET A 143 -30.49 -4.07 19.83
N SER A 144 -29.49 -3.35 19.37
CA SER A 144 -28.08 -3.68 19.52
C SER A 144 -27.35 -2.66 20.39
N ILE A 145 -26.20 -3.04 20.90
CA ILE A 145 -25.26 -2.14 21.61
C ILE A 145 -24.10 -1.84 20.70
N SER A 146 -23.92 -0.57 20.38
CA SER A 146 -22.83 -0.10 19.51
C SER A 146 -21.86 0.82 20.26
N LYS A 147 -20.57 0.63 20.01
CA LYS A 147 -19.49 1.52 20.48
C LYS A 147 -19.22 2.70 19.56
N LEU A 148 -19.56 2.58 18.29
CA LEU A 148 -19.22 3.62 17.32
C LEU A 148 -20.19 4.79 17.42
N SER A 149 -19.63 6.00 17.46
CA SER A 149 -20.40 7.23 17.38
C SER A 149 -21.13 7.36 16.04
N ASN A 150 -22.26 8.09 16.06
CA ASN A 150 -22.99 8.46 14.83
C ASN A 150 -22.20 9.42 13.93
N ASP A 151 -21.12 10.04 14.42
CA ASP A 151 -20.26 10.90 13.61
C ASP A 151 -19.09 10.10 13.01
N PRO A 152 -19.08 9.88 11.70
CA PRO A 152 -17.99 9.16 11.04
C PRO A 152 -16.63 9.90 11.09
N ARG A 153 -16.61 11.16 11.54
CA ARG A 153 -15.41 11.97 11.72
C ARG A 153 -14.84 11.84 13.13
N GLN A 154 -15.66 11.44 14.09
CA GLN A 154 -15.26 11.22 15.46
C GLN A 154 -15.27 9.72 15.74
N LEU A 155 -14.11 9.11 15.79
CA LEU A 155 -13.90 7.76 16.32
C LEU A 155 -14.02 7.81 17.86
N ILE A 156 -15.11 8.40 18.38
CA ILE A 156 -15.40 8.38 19.80
C ILE A 156 -16.06 7.04 20.09
N PHE A 157 -15.33 6.21 20.77
CA PHE A 157 -15.81 4.93 21.28
C PHE A 157 -16.54 5.19 22.58
N ASP A 158 -17.84 5.37 22.50
CA ASP A 158 -18.70 5.31 23.69
C ASP A 158 -18.64 3.90 24.28
N ASN A 159 -18.93 3.79 25.58
CA ASN A 159 -19.01 2.51 26.30
C ASN A 159 -20.15 1.58 25.82
N GLY A 160 -20.70 1.86 24.66
CA GLY A 160 -21.83 1.17 24.08
C GLY A 160 -23.15 1.86 24.38
N SER A 161 -23.85 2.27 23.33
CA SER A 161 -25.21 2.82 23.39
C SER A 161 -26.18 1.91 22.63
N GLU A 162 -27.39 1.80 23.15
CA GLU A 162 -28.47 1.06 22.51
C GLU A 162 -28.89 1.74 21.20
N LYS A 163 -28.99 0.99 20.13
CA LYS A 163 -29.29 1.47 18.77
C LYS A 163 -30.10 0.46 17.98
N VAL A 164 -30.74 0.96 16.93
CA VAL A 164 -31.25 0.08 15.87
C VAL A 164 -30.09 -0.66 15.22
N PRO A 165 -30.14 -2.00 15.12
CA PRO A 165 -29.03 -2.79 14.56
C PRO A 165 -28.74 -2.40 13.13
N SER A 166 -27.44 -2.28 12.83
CA SER A 166 -26.95 -1.93 11.51
C SER A 166 -25.84 -2.91 11.03
N PRO A 167 -26.16 -4.23 10.99
CA PRO A 167 -25.17 -5.25 10.67
C PRO A 167 -24.57 -5.06 9.28
N MET A 168 -23.30 -5.41 9.13
CA MET A 168 -22.50 -5.27 7.89
C MET A 168 -22.36 -3.81 7.41
N SER A 169 -22.70 -2.83 8.25
CA SER A 169 -22.48 -1.42 7.95
C SER A 169 -21.72 -0.75 9.08
N ILE A 170 -20.97 0.30 8.77
CA ILE A 170 -20.27 1.05 9.81
C ILE A 170 -21.31 1.75 10.68
N ASN A 171 -21.33 1.43 11.96
CA ASN A 171 -22.19 2.07 12.94
C ASN A 171 -22.01 3.58 12.91
N GLY A 172 -23.11 4.31 12.99
CA GLY A 172 -23.11 5.76 12.84
C GLY A 172 -23.57 6.25 11.48
N LYS A 173 -23.95 5.32 10.60
CA LYS A 173 -24.63 5.64 9.34
C LYS A 173 -26.16 5.60 9.48
N GLY A 174 -26.71 6.32 10.44
CA GLY A 174 -28.01 6.86 10.18
C GLY A 174 -27.87 7.80 8.99
N GLU A 175 -28.53 7.46 7.86
CA GLU A 175 -28.45 8.17 6.57
C GLU A 175 -27.05 8.71 6.27
N GLN A 176 -26.17 7.86 5.69
CA GLN A 176 -24.92 8.39 5.17
C GLN A 176 -25.27 9.41 4.10
N LYS A 177 -25.19 10.69 4.48
CA LYS A 177 -25.07 11.73 3.47
C LYS A 177 -24.02 11.26 2.47
N SER A 178 -24.40 11.12 1.22
CA SER A 178 -23.45 10.68 0.19
C SER A 178 -22.23 11.60 0.24
N ARG A 179 -21.06 11.11 -0.18
CA ARG A 179 -19.85 11.96 -0.23
C ARG A 179 -20.10 13.25 -1.02
N ALA A 180 -21.01 13.19 -1.99
CA ALA A 180 -21.46 14.33 -2.77
C ALA A 180 -22.30 15.32 -1.92
N GLU A 181 -23.14 14.85 -1.01
CA GLU A 181 -23.90 15.70 -0.11
C GLU A 181 -23.01 16.36 0.96
N ILE A 182 -22.04 15.61 1.51
CA ILE A 182 -21.05 16.16 2.42
C ILE A 182 -20.21 17.23 1.71
N LEU A 183 -19.82 16.97 0.47
CA LEU A 183 -19.08 17.94 -0.33
C LEU A 183 -19.92 19.19 -0.62
N LYS A 184 -21.19 19.02 -0.98
CA LYS A 184 -22.14 20.12 -1.23
C LYS A 184 -22.38 20.97 0.04
N GLU A 185 -22.39 20.35 1.21
CA GLU A 185 -22.56 21.05 2.50
C GLU A 185 -21.27 21.77 2.93
N THR A 186 -20.10 21.15 2.64
CA THR A 186 -18.79 21.71 3.02
C THR A 186 -18.28 22.74 2.00
N ASP A 187 -18.59 22.57 0.72
CA ASP A 187 -18.18 23.44 -0.37
C ASP A 187 -19.33 23.65 -1.38
N PRO A 188 -20.37 24.41 -0.98
CA PRO A 188 -21.58 24.58 -1.79
C PRO A 188 -21.32 25.21 -3.17
N HIS A 189 -20.20 25.91 -3.33
CA HIS A 189 -19.81 26.59 -4.58
C HIS A 189 -18.64 25.94 -5.31
N GLY A 190 -18.05 24.86 -4.78
CA GLY A 190 -16.92 24.18 -5.39
C GLY A 190 -15.60 24.96 -5.35
N PHE A 191 -15.52 26.06 -4.61
CA PHE A 191 -14.30 26.89 -4.53
C PHE A 191 -13.15 26.16 -3.91
N THR A 192 -13.39 25.42 -2.82
CA THR A 192 -12.34 24.68 -2.12
C THR A 192 -11.75 23.60 -3.02
N LEU A 193 -12.62 22.85 -3.70
CA LEU A 193 -12.21 21.81 -4.64
C LEU A 193 -11.42 22.40 -5.82
N SER A 194 -11.88 23.51 -6.36
CA SER A 194 -11.21 24.20 -7.48
C SER A 194 -9.84 24.74 -7.08
N ILE A 195 -9.72 25.39 -5.92
CA ILE A 195 -8.45 25.92 -5.42
C ILE A 195 -7.45 24.77 -5.16
N VAL A 196 -7.89 23.69 -4.51
CA VAL A 196 -7.05 22.52 -4.25
C VAL A 196 -6.55 21.91 -5.57
N SER A 197 -7.44 21.71 -6.54
CA SER A 197 -7.09 21.13 -7.84
C SER A 197 -6.06 21.98 -8.58
N VAL A 198 -6.28 23.29 -8.64
CA VAL A 198 -5.36 24.24 -9.29
C VAL A 198 -4.03 24.27 -8.55
N THR A 199 -4.06 24.30 -7.22
CA THR A 199 -2.82 24.31 -6.40
C THR A 199 -1.98 23.05 -6.62
N VAL A 200 -2.59 21.88 -6.67
CA VAL A 200 -1.89 20.62 -6.94
C VAL A 200 -1.20 20.64 -8.31
N VAL A 201 -1.89 21.14 -9.35
CA VAL A 201 -1.32 21.24 -10.69
C VAL A 201 -0.15 22.24 -10.70
N PHE A 202 -0.32 23.42 -10.07
CA PHE A 202 0.77 24.40 -9.98
C PHE A 202 1.97 23.86 -9.20
N CYS A 203 1.76 23.18 -8.10
CA CYS A 203 2.84 22.53 -7.35
C CYS A 203 3.57 21.48 -8.19
N ALA A 204 2.86 20.66 -8.94
CA ALA A 204 3.47 19.70 -9.84
C ALA A 204 4.32 20.36 -10.94
N LEU A 205 3.81 21.44 -11.54
CA LEU A 205 4.56 22.23 -12.54
C LEU A 205 5.79 22.91 -11.95
N LEU A 206 5.72 23.45 -10.73
CA LEU A 206 6.86 24.03 -10.04
C LEU A 206 7.92 22.98 -9.72
N ILE A 207 7.52 21.77 -9.31
CA ILE A 207 8.45 20.66 -9.09
C ILE A 207 9.15 20.28 -10.41
N LEU A 208 8.41 20.15 -11.50
CA LEU A 208 8.98 19.88 -12.81
C LEU A 208 9.93 20.99 -13.25
N LEU A 209 9.54 22.26 -13.10
CA LEU A 209 10.39 23.40 -13.42
C LEU A 209 11.69 23.38 -12.61
N THR A 210 11.63 23.09 -11.32
CA THR A 210 12.82 22.97 -10.46
C THR A 210 13.70 21.81 -10.88
N ILE A 211 13.14 20.67 -11.24
CA ILE A 211 13.89 19.54 -11.78
C ILE A 211 14.57 19.90 -13.09
N TYR A 212 13.84 20.51 -14.03
CA TYR A 212 14.40 20.93 -15.32
C TYR A 212 15.49 21.98 -15.18
N THR A 213 15.29 22.99 -14.33
CA THR A 213 16.32 24.01 -14.09
C THR A 213 17.55 23.44 -13.40
N PHE A 214 17.36 22.50 -12.48
CA PHE A 214 18.46 21.81 -11.80
C PHE A 214 19.24 20.92 -12.76
N THR A 215 18.55 20.09 -13.54
CA THR A 215 19.18 19.23 -14.55
C THR A 215 19.86 20.07 -15.64
N GLY A 216 19.22 21.13 -16.14
CA GLY A 216 19.82 22.07 -17.09
C GLY A 216 21.11 22.69 -16.57
N LYS A 217 21.14 23.15 -15.31
CA LYS A 217 22.36 23.67 -14.68
C LYS A 217 23.44 22.62 -14.45
N LEU A 218 23.02 21.37 -14.22
CA LEU A 218 23.94 20.24 -14.03
C LEU A 218 24.64 19.89 -15.35
N PHE A 219 23.87 19.81 -16.46
CA PHE A 219 24.39 19.47 -17.79
C PHE A 219 25.09 20.63 -18.48
N SER A 220 24.70 21.90 -18.20
CA SER A 220 25.37 23.09 -18.76
C SER A 220 26.70 23.44 -18.07
N GLY A 221 27.22 22.61 -17.18
CA GLY A 221 28.50 22.79 -16.51
C GLY A 221 28.55 24.02 -15.54
N GLN A 222 27.43 24.69 -15.32
CA GLN A 222 27.36 25.83 -14.40
C GLN A 222 27.54 25.45 -12.94
N ILE A 223 27.29 24.18 -12.59
CA ILE A 223 27.59 23.64 -11.27
C ILE A 223 28.92 22.92 -11.33
N LYS A 224 30.02 23.67 -11.17
CA LYS A 224 31.35 23.09 -11.03
C LYS A 224 31.42 22.35 -9.70
N PHE A 225 31.29 21.03 -9.73
CA PHE A 225 31.65 20.18 -8.58
C PHE A 225 33.17 20.24 -8.48
N LYS A 226 33.72 20.88 -7.41
CA LYS A 226 35.13 20.79 -7.09
C LYS A 226 35.47 19.32 -6.92
N LYS A 227 36.05 18.70 -7.96
CA LYS A 227 36.72 17.41 -7.81
C LYS A 227 37.85 17.63 -6.80
N PRO A 228 38.04 16.78 -5.80
CA PRO A 228 39.22 16.85 -4.95
C PRO A 228 40.43 16.71 -5.89
N ALA A 229 41.30 17.70 -5.84
CA ALA A 229 42.52 17.70 -6.62
C ALA A 229 43.31 16.45 -6.24
N LYS A 230 43.32 15.44 -7.06
CA LYS A 230 44.27 14.35 -6.98
C LYS A 230 45.62 14.96 -7.33
N LYS A 231 46.53 15.13 -6.36
CA LYS A 231 47.91 15.47 -6.62
C LYS A 231 48.46 14.36 -7.53
N VAL A 232 48.52 14.64 -8.81
CA VAL A 232 49.29 13.85 -9.76
C VAL A 232 50.71 14.22 -9.50
N SER A 233 51.47 13.34 -8.86
CA SER A 233 52.92 13.40 -8.83
C SER A 233 53.40 13.21 -10.27
N ALA A 234 54.06 14.23 -10.80
CA ALA A 234 54.66 14.17 -12.11
C ALA A 234 55.62 12.96 -12.21
N PRO A 235 55.54 12.12 -13.24
CA PRO A 235 56.53 11.09 -13.48
C PRO A 235 57.80 11.81 -13.96
N LYS A 236 58.89 11.61 -13.24
CA LYS A 236 60.24 11.87 -13.75
C LYS A 236 60.59 10.71 -14.69
N GLY A 237 60.57 10.96 -15.99
CA GLY A 237 60.92 10.00 -16.99
C GLY A 237 61.09 10.68 -18.35
N ASP A 238 62.12 10.32 -19.05
CA ASP A 238 62.72 10.89 -20.28
C ASP A 238 61.75 11.46 -21.31
N ALA A 239 62.07 12.66 -21.76
CA ALA A 239 61.39 13.35 -22.85
C ALA A 239 61.51 12.54 -24.14
N GLY A 240 60.39 12.09 -24.71
CA GLY A 240 60.38 11.61 -26.10
C GLY A 240 59.44 10.46 -26.48
N SER A 241 58.48 10.04 -25.64
CA SER A 241 57.53 9.04 -26.08
C SER A 241 56.25 9.67 -26.65
N GLU A 242 55.78 9.20 -27.80
CA GLU A 242 54.52 9.61 -28.43
C GLU A 242 53.33 9.58 -27.44
N ALA A 243 53.38 8.72 -26.46
CA ALA A 243 52.37 8.59 -25.39
C ALA A 243 52.33 9.81 -24.45
N GLU A 244 53.50 10.46 -24.21
CA GLU A 244 53.59 11.62 -23.35
C GLU A 244 53.07 12.88 -24.03
N ILE A 245 53.32 12.97 -25.35
CA ILE A 245 52.78 14.05 -26.20
C ILE A 245 51.26 13.89 -26.32
N ALA A 246 50.77 12.66 -26.53
CA ALA A 246 49.35 12.40 -26.58
C ALA A 246 48.63 12.71 -25.22
N ALA A 247 49.26 12.39 -24.10
CA ALA A 247 48.70 12.70 -22.79
C ALA A 247 48.71 14.22 -22.52
N ALA A 248 49.73 14.95 -22.96
CA ALA A 248 49.77 16.40 -22.83
C ALA A 248 48.72 17.09 -23.73
N ILE A 249 48.51 16.64 -24.92
CA ILE A 249 47.47 17.12 -25.85
C ILE A 249 46.07 16.85 -25.26
N ALA A 250 45.82 15.65 -24.73
CA ALA A 250 44.55 15.28 -24.08
C ALA A 250 44.25 16.17 -22.85
N MET A 251 45.26 16.47 -22.03
CA MET A 251 45.11 17.36 -20.89
C MET A 251 44.87 18.84 -21.27
N ALA A 252 45.52 19.29 -22.35
CA ALA A 252 45.33 20.64 -22.89
C ALA A 252 43.90 20.79 -23.50
N LEU A 253 43.40 19.78 -24.21
CA LEU A 253 42.03 19.77 -24.74
C LEU A 253 40.98 19.75 -23.62
N ASP A 254 41.18 18.96 -22.57
CA ASP A 254 40.27 18.87 -21.42
C ASP A 254 40.19 20.25 -20.68
N ALA A 255 41.30 20.96 -20.59
CA ALA A 255 41.36 22.27 -19.99
C ALA A 255 40.64 23.36 -20.81
N GLU A 256 40.70 23.29 -22.15
CA GLU A 256 40.16 24.30 -23.07
C GLU A 256 38.67 24.09 -23.37
N MET A 257 38.19 22.82 -23.45
CA MET A 257 36.88 22.48 -23.98
C MET A 257 35.86 21.95 -22.95
N GLY A 258 36.21 21.91 -21.68
CA GLY A 258 35.24 21.70 -20.59
C GLY A 258 34.48 20.36 -20.61
N GLY A 259 35.09 19.28 -21.07
CA GLY A 259 34.54 17.93 -20.95
C GLY A 259 33.62 17.47 -22.10
N GLU A 260 33.13 18.35 -22.95
CA GLU A 260 32.29 17.98 -24.11
C GLU A 260 33.12 17.30 -25.21
N ALA A 261 34.41 17.66 -25.35
CA ALA A 261 35.33 17.06 -26.29
C ALA A 261 35.71 15.61 -25.95
N GLU A 262 35.81 15.29 -24.65
CA GLU A 262 36.07 13.89 -24.23
C GLU A 262 34.95 12.93 -24.69
N ALA A 263 33.68 13.37 -24.57
CA ALA A 263 32.55 12.59 -25.04
C ALA A 263 32.54 12.46 -26.56
N ALA A 264 32.86 13.53 -27.28
CA ALA A 264 32.93 13.51 -28.74
C ALA A 264 34.09 12.64 -29.24
N ILE A 265 35.27 12.74 -28.63
CA ILE A 265 36.46 11.92 -28.97
C ILE A 265 36.20 10.44 -28.63
N ALA A 266 35.61 10.15 -27.45
CA ALA A 266 35.26 8.78 -27.08
C ALA A 266 34.24 8.18 -28.03
N MET A 267 33.24 8.95 -28.47
CA MET A 267 32.26 8.51 -29.46
C MET A 267 32.86 8.31 -30.85
N ALA A 268 33.74 9.21 -31.32
CA ALA A 268 34.44 9.08 -32.56
C ALA A 268 35.40 7.87 -32.57
N MET A 269 36.10 7.64 -31.47
CA MET A 269 36.99 6.49 -31.31
C MET A 269 36.19 5.18 -31.24
N HIS A 270 35.04 5.17 -30.56
CA HIS A 270 34.14 4.02 -30.55
C HIS A 270 33.60 3.70 -31.96
N LEU A 271 33.19 4.72 -32.71
CA LEU A 271 32.74 4.53 -34.10
C LEU A 271 33.85 4.03 -34.98
N TYR A 272 35.06 4.58 -34.91
CA TYR A 272 36.23 4.14 -35.69
C TYR A 272 36.62 2.69 -35.37
N LEU A 273 36.64 2.31 -34.09
CA LEU A 273 36.95 0.93 -33.70
C LEU A 273 35.81 -0.02 -34.05
N SER A 274 34.56 0.43 -34.04
CA SER A 274 33.40 -0.39 -34.41
C SER A 274 33.36 -0.65 -35.94
N GLU A 275 33.76 0.33 -36.76
CA GLU A 275 33.92 0.10 -38.23
C GLU A 275 35.03 -0.86 -38.57
N ALA A 276 36.10 -0.95 -37.75
CA ALA A 276 37.21 -1.88 -37.99
C ALA A 276 36.87 -3.34 -37.61
N ILE A 277 35.76 -3.58 -36.92
CA ILE A 277 35.30 -4.92 -36.51
C ILE A 277 34.15 -5.43 -37.39
N HIS A 278 33.69 -4.65 -38.37
CA HIS A 278 32.75 -5.16 -39.35
C HIS A 278 33.44 -6.11 -40.28
N ASP A 279 33.33 -7.40 -39.98
CA ASP A 279 33.58 -8.45 -40.98
C ASP A 279 32.73 -8.12 -42.20
N SER A 280 33.39 -8.08 -43.36
CA SER A 280 32.76 -7.87 -44.68
C SER A 280 31.99 -9.13 -45.09
N GLU A 281 31.10 -9.62 -44.26
CA GLU A 281 30.17 -10.67 -44.65
C GLU A 281 29.02 -10.06 -45.46
N PRO A 282 28.80 -10.54 -46.69
CA PRO A 282 27.63 -10.11 -47.46
C PRO A 282 26.39 -10.55 -46.71
N PHE A 283 25.55 -9.58 -46.32
CA PHE A 283 24.28 -9.82 -45.64
C PHE A 283 23.35 -10.68 -46.46
N VAL A 284 23.49 -11.99 -46.38
CA VAL A 284 22.47 -12.93 -46.81
C VAL A 284 21.74 -13.42 -45.58
N ILE A 285 20.64 -12.72 -45.22
CA ILE A 285 19.73 -13.21 -44.18
C ILE A 285 18.99 -14.42 -44.74
N THR A 286 19.52 -15.60 -44.49
CA THR A 286 18.84 -16.85 -44.81
C THR A 286 17.85 -17.16 -43.68
N ILE A 287 16.60 -16.69 -43.82
CA ILE A 287 15.53 -17.10 -42.95
C ILE A 287 15.19 -18.57 -43.26
N ARG A 288 15.78 -19.50 -42.52
CA ARG A 288 15.35 -20.91 -42.52
C ARG A 288 14.01 -20.99 -41.80
N LYS A 289 12.95 -21.29 -42.57
CA LYS A 289 11.67 -21.65 -41.99
C LYS A 289 11.85 -22.92 -41.16
N ASN A 290 11.70 -22.79 -39.83
CA ASN A 290 11.69 -23.96 -38.96
C ASN A 290 10.33 -24.66 -39.10
N PRO A 291 10.28 -25.86 -39.71
CA PRO A 291 9.00 -26.53 -39.97
C PRO A 291 8.25 -27.01 -38.71
N ALA A 292 8.89 -26.95 -37.55
CA ALA A 292 8.33 -27.37 -36.28
C ALA A 292 7.74 -26.19 -35.42
N SER A 293 7.76 -24.95 -35.92
CA SER A 293 7.21 -23.82 -35.20
C SER A 293 5.69 -23.71 -35.41
N ALA A 294 4.92 -23.71 -34.32
CA ALA A 294 3.44 -23.55 -34.32
C ALA A 294 2.98 -22.23 -34.98
N TRP A 295 3.88 -21.27 -35.19
CA TRP A 295 3.64 -19.99 -35.87
C TRP A 295 3.70 -20.07 -37.39
N ASN A 296 4.31 -21.12 -37.97
CA ASN A 296 4.44 -21.28 -39.40
C ASN A 296 3.25 -21.94 -40.10
N ASP A 297 2.32 -22.52 -39.30
CA ASP A 297 1.21 -23.26 -39.85
C ASP A 297 -0.15 -22.66 -39.42
N ARG A 298 -0.35 -21.38 -39.77
CA ARG A 298 -1.60 -20.66 -39.51
C ARG A 298 -2.82 -21.25 -40.24
N THR A 299 -2.59 -22.00 -41.31
CA THR A 299 -3.69 -22.50 -42.16
C THR A 299 -4.19 -23.89 -41.74
N SER A 300 -3.37 -24.70 -41.08
CA SER A 300 -3.77 -26.06 -40.66
C SER A 300 -4.62 -26.07 -39.39
N ASN A 301 -4.44 -25.07 -38.49
CA ASN A 301 -5.17 -24.99 -37.23
C ASN A 301 -6.58 -24.43 -37.35
N PHE A 302 -6.91 -23.71 -38.46
CA PHE A 302 -8.26 -23.16 -38.65
C PHE A 302 -9.24 -24.11 -39.37
N ARG A 303 -8.76 -25.28 -39.88
CA ARG A 303 -9.63 -26.25 -40.58
C ARG A 303 -10.15 -27.41 -39.73
N LYS A 304 -9.86 -27.47 -38.44
CA LYS A 304 -10.22 -28.62 -37.57
C LYS A 304 -11.44 -28.40 -36.66
N THR A 305 -12.22 -27.34 -36.84
CA THR A 305 -13.41 -27.08 -36.00
C THR A 305 -14.71 -27.01 -36.79
N VAL A 306 -14.89 -27.88 -37.80
CA VAL A 306 -16.23 -28.18 -38.35
C VAL A 306 -16.31 -29.65 -38.69
N ARG A 307 -16.68 -30.45 -37.69
CA ARG A 307 -17.48 -31.67 -37.84
C ARG A 307 -18.14 -31.99 -36.53
#